data_e35b4afa00eff3534062f3f505f2b3d7
#
_entry.id   e35b4afa00eff3534062f3f505f2b3d7
#
_cell.length_a   1.000
_cell.length_b   1.000
_cell.length_c   1.000
_cell.angle_alpha   90.00
_cell.angle_beta   90.00
_cell.angle_gamma   90.00
#
_symmetry.space_group_name_H-M   'P 1'
#
loop_
_entity.id
_entity.type
_entity.pdbx_description
1 polymer ?
#
loop_
_entity_poly.entity_id
_entity_poly.type
_entity_poly.pdbx_seq_one_letter_code
_entity_poly.pdbx_strand_id
1 'polypeptide(L)'
;MKLRPALVLCAISIPDEVTVCFISSQNVTRLNNEEFALKVGDLEFPATGLRVSSKVRVTRIATVQRRLIIRRLGELGNLYIQQLNAFIIEAFQIERSR
;
A
#
# COMPACT_ATOMS: atom_id res chain seq x y z
N MET A 1 -16.86 11.72 -7.55
CA MET A 1 -16.00 10.95 -6.61
C MET A 1 -14.61 10.81 -7.17
N LYS A 2 -13.62 11.02 -6.35
CA LYS A 2 -12.23 10.93 -6.79
C LYS A 2 -11.69 9.53 -6.50
N LEU A 3 -11.22 8.84 -7.52
CA LEU A 3 -10.60 7.52 -7.37
C LEU A 3 -9.17 7.67 -6.89
N ARG A 4 -8.76 6.83 -5.96
CA ARG A 4 -7.40 6.82 -5.41
C ARG A 4 -6.85 5.41 -5.43
N PRO A 5 -5.55 5.26 -5.71
CA PRO A 5 -4.94 3.94 -5.64
C PRO A 5 -4.83 3.46 -4.19
N ALA A 6 -4.92 2.15 -4.02
CA ALA A 6 -4.76 1.51 -2.73
C ALA A 6 -4.12 0.15 -2.93
N LEU A 7 -3.41 -0.30 -1.92
CA LEU A 7 -2.77 -1.61 -1.93
C LEU A 7 -3.63 -2.59 -1.11
N VAL A 8 -4.02 -3.70 -1.72
CA VAL A 8 -4.80 -4.72 -1.03
C VAL A 8 -3.87 -5.54 -0.13
N LEU A 9 -4.10 -5.48 1.18
CA LEU A 9 -3.31 -6.20 2.16
C LEU A 9 -3.90 -7.58 2.47
N CYS A 10 -5.23 -7.67 2.52
CA CYS A 10 -5.91 -8.90 2.86
C CYS A 10 -7.28 -8.91 2.20
N ALA A 11 -7.60 -10.02 1.52
CA ALA A 11 -8.84 -10.13 0.76
C ALA A 11 -9.59 -11.44 1.04
N ILE A 12 -9.15 -12.20 2.07
CA ILE A 12 -9.63 -13.57 2.24
C ILE A 12 -10.51 -13.81 3.46
N SER A 13 -10.53 -12.87 4.41
CA SER A 13 -11.21 -13.11 5.69
C SER A 13 -12.73 -13.06 5.58
N ILE A 14 -13.25 -12.05 4.89
CA ILE A 14 -14.68 -11.83 4.73
C ILE A 14 -14.95 -11.60 3.25
N PRO A 15 -15.83 -12.39 2.61
CA PRO A 15 -15.96 -12.37 1.15
C PRO A 15 -16.25 -11.00 0.52
N ASP A 16 -17.01 -10.16 1.21
CA ASP A 16 -17.44 -8.88 0.65
C ASP A 16 -16.56 -7.70 1.08
N GLU A 17 -15.47 -7.98 1.79
CA GLU A 17 -14.60 -6.93 2.32
C GLU A 17 -13.15 -7.17 1.96
N VAL A 18 -12.41 -6.08 1.81
CA VAL A 18 -10.96 -6.12 1.64
C VAL A 18 -10.31 -5.08 2.56
N THR A 19 -9.14 -5.42 3.06
CA THR A 19 -8.33 -4.49 3.85
C THR A 19 -7.25 -3.92 2.95
N VAL A 20 -7.16 -2.60 2.93
CA VAL A 20 -6.24 -1.88 2.06
C VAL A 20 -5.41 -0.88 2.85
N CYS A 21 -4.25 -0.52 2.34
CA CYS A 21 -3.56 0.69 2.77
C CYS A 21 -3.45 1.65 1.59
N PHE A 22 -3.43 2.94 1.88
CA PHE A 22 -3.56 3.94 0.84
C PHE A 22 -2.21 4.31 0.24
N ILE A 23 -2.27 4.67 -1.03
CA ILE A 23 -1.13 5.13 -1.82
C ILE A 23 -1.37 6.59 -2.16
N SER A 24 -0.35 7.43 -2.01
CA SER A 24 -0.45 8.86 -2.27
C SER A 24 0.64 9.31 -3.23
N SER A 25 0.31 10.20 -4.14
CA SER A 25 1.29 10.87 -4.99
C SER A 25 1.72 12.23 -4.43
N GLN A 26 1.24 12.59 -3.24
CA GLN A 26 1.58 13.86 -2.59
C GLN A 26 2.83 13.70 -1.74
N ASN A 27 3.72 14.71 -1.78
CA ASN A 27 4.90 14.78 -0.92
C ASN A 27 5.74 13.50 -0.94
N VAL A 28 6.02 12.97 -2.12
CA VAL A 28 6.69 11.67 -2.29
C VAL A 28 8.13 11.70 -1.76
N THR A 29 8.73 12.87 -1.69
CA THR A 29 10.09 13.04 -1.16
C THR A 29 10.12 13.27 0.34
N ARG A 30 8.95 13.42 0.97
CA ARG A 30 8.82 13.58 2.41
C ARG A 30 8.17 12.36 3.01
N LEU A 31 8.99 11.39 3.39
CA LEU A 31 8.50 10.12 3.93
C LEU A 31 8.63 10.14 5.45
N ASN A 32 7.59 9.73 6.16
CA ASN A 32 7.69 9.43 7.58
C ASN A 32 8.13 7.96 7.76
N ASN A 33 8.20 7.51 9.01
CA ASN A 33 8.71 6.17 9.31
C ASN A 33 7.78 5.04 8.87
N GLU A 34 6.52 5.37 8.53
CA GLU A 34 5.54 4.38 8.09
C GLU A 34 5.24 4.52 6.60
N GLU A 35 6.11 5.17 5.84
CA GLU A 35 5.91 5.37 4.40
C GLU A 35 7.12 4.94 3.63
N PHE A 36 6.90 4.33 2.46
CA PHE A 36 8.00 4.06 1.53
C PHE A 36 7.60 4.42 0.11
N ALA A 37 8.60 4.77 -0.70
CA ALA A 37 8.38 5.30 -2.03
C ALA A 37 8.28 4.19 -3.08
N LEU A 38 7.39 4.43 -4.05
CA LEU A 38 7.32 3.69 -5.30
C LEU A 38 7.74 4.67 -6.38
N LYS A 39 9.01 4.61 -6.81
CA LYS A 39 9.57 5.62 -7.70
C LYS A 39 9.53 5.17 -9.14
N VAL A 40 9.23 6.10 -10.05
CA VAL A 40 9.16 5.83 -11.48
C VAL A 40 10.40 5.09 -11.99
N GLY A 41 11.59 5.41 -11.47
CA GLY A 41 12.84 4.78 -11.88
C GLY A 41 13.10 3.40 -11.31
N ASP A 42 12.26 2.91 -10.40
CA ASP A 42 12.47 1.60 -9.80
C ASP A 42 12.16 0.49 -10.79
N LEU A 43 12.91 -0.61 -10.71
CA LEU A 43 12.76 -1.74 -11.62
C LEU A 43 11.34 -2.31 -11.61
N GLU A 44 10.72 -2.39 -10.44
CA GLU A 44 9.39 -2.98 -10.30
C GLU A 44 8.25 -1.98 -10.45
N PHE A 45 8.56 -0.71 -10.67
CA PHE A 45 7.52 0.32 -10.75
C PHE A 45 6.52 0.07 -11.90
N PRO A 46 6.96 -0.29 -13.12
CA PRO A 46 5.99 -0.47 -14.22
C PRO A 46 4.89 -1.49 -13.91
N ALA A 47 5.21 -2.56 -13.19
CA ALA A 47 4.24 -3.60 -12.86
C ALA A 47 3.12 -3.10 -11.94
N THR A 48 3.33 -1.99 -11.22
CA THR A 48 2.31 -1.44 -10.33
C THR A 48 1.14 -0.82 -11.07
N GLY A 49 1.33 -0.42 -12.32
CA GLY A 49 0.32 0.30 -13.08
C GLY A 49 0.13 1.76 -12.66
N LEU A 50 0.93 2.25 -11.72
CA LEU A 50 0.90 3.65 -11.34
C LEU A 50 1.57 4.51 -12.41
N ARG A 51 1.08 5.74 -12.58
CA ARG A 51 1.60 6.66 -13.60
C ARG A 51 2.71 7.57 -13.08
N VAL A 52 2.68 7.88 -11.82
CA VAL A 52 3.62 8.82 -11.21
C VAL A 52 4.19 8.22 -9.95
N SER A 53 5.39 8.67 -9.57
CA SER A 53 5.98 8.27 -8.31
C SER A 53 5.01 8.50 -7.17
N SER A 54 4.93 7.55 -6.28
CA SER A 54 3.94 7.53 -5.21
C SER A 54 4.59 7.02 -3.94
N LYS A 55 3.86 7.04 -2.84
CA LYS A 55 4.32 6.44 -1.59
C LYS A 55 3.21 5.59 -1.00
N VAL A 56 3.60 4.49 -0.41
CA VAL A 56 2.67 3.62 0.33
C VAL A 56 2.62 4.13 1.76
N ARG A 57 1.41 4.43 2.23
CA ARG A 57 1.18 4.90 3.61
C ARG A 57 0.72 3.71 4.43
N VAL A 58 1.68 2.98 4.98
CA VAL A 58 1.47 1.65 5.55
C VAL A 58 0.45 1.63 6.69
N THR A 59 0.38 2.69 7.49
CA THR A 59 -0.56 2.77 8.61
C THR A 59 -1.90 3.40 8.25
N ARG A 60 -2.08 3.85 7.03
CA ARG A 60 -3.37 4.36 6.55
C ARG A 60 -4.20 3.21 6.01
N ILE A 61 -4.77 2.45 6.91
CA ILE A 61 -5.48 1.20 6.62
C ILE A 61 -6.97 1.41 6.77
N ALA A 62 -7.73 0.80 5.87
CA ALA A 62 -9.18 0.77 5.95
C ALA A 62 -9.68 -0.58 5.47
N THR A 63 -10.79 -1.03 6.03
CA THR A 63 -11.52 -2.17 5.51
C THR A 63 -12.71 -1.62 4.74
N VAL A 64 -12.79 -1.97 3.47
CA VAL A 64 -13.82 -1.44 2.56
C VAL A 64 -14.58 -2.58 1.92
N GLN A 65 -15.80 -2.29 1.48
CA GLN A 65 -16.58 -3.26 0.73
C GLN A 65 -15.91 -3.50 -0.62
N ARG A 66 -15.82 -4.77 -1.01
CA ARG A 66 -15.15 -5.16 -2.26
C ARG A 66 -15.74 -4.45 -3.47
N ARG A 67 -17.05 -4.20 -3.48
CA ARG A 67 -17.71 -3.51 -4.60
C ARG A 67 -17.23 -2.07 -4.82
N LEU A 68 -16.55 -1.48 -3.84
CA LEU A 68 -15.98 -0.13 -3.98
C LEU A 68 -14.67 -0.14 -4.76
N ILE A 69 -14.08 -1.31 -5.01
CA ILE A 69 -12.88 -1.43 -5.82
C ILE A 69 -13.31 -1.46 -7.28
N ILE A 70 -12.91 -0.44 -8.04
CA ILE A 70 -13.36 -0.26 -9.41
C ILE A 70 -12.57 -1.14 -10.38
N ARG A 71 -11.25 -1.20 -10.18
CA ARG A 71 -10.39 -1.99 -11.07
C ARG A 71 -9.04 -2.26 -10.44
N ARG A 72 -8.35 -3.24 -10.99
CA ARG A 72 -6.97 -3.55 -10.64
C ARG A 72 -6.04 -2.72 -11.53
N LEU A 73 -5.06 -2.05 -10.92
CA LEU A 73 -4.05 -1.29 -11.65
C LEU A 73 -2.84 -2.14 -12.05
N GLY A 74 -2.45 -3.06 -11.19
CA GLY A 74 -1.25 -3.87 -11.37
C GLY A 74 -0.97 -4.65 -10.11
N GLU A 75 0.31 -4.90 -9.85
CA GLU A 75 0.73 -5.65 -8.67
C GLU A 75 2.07 -5.15 -8.15
N LEU A 76 2.36 -5.49 -6.90
CA LEU A 76 3.64 -5.21 -6.28
C LEU A 76 4.59 -6.36 -6.56
N GLY A 77 5.79 -6.04 -7.08
CA GLY A 77 6.84 -7.02 -7.25
C GLY A 77 7.49 -7.41 -5.93
N ASN A 78 8.36 -8.41 -5.99
CA ASN A 78 8.93 -9.02 -4.78
C ASN A 78 9.74 -8.05 -3.91
N LEU A 79 10.48 -7.13 -4.51
CA LEU A 79 11.28 -6.17 -3.74
C LEU A 79 10.39 -5.20 -2.97
N TYR A 80 9.32 -4.75 -3.61
CA TYR A 80 8.34 -3.90 -2.94
C TYR A 80 7.61 -4.65 -1.83
N ILE A 81 7.27 -5.93 -2.06
CA ILE A 81 6.61 -6.75 -1.03
C ILE A 81 7.51 -6.93 0.18
N GLN A 82 8.81 -7.17 -0.04
CA GLN A 82 9.76 -7.26 1.05
C GLN A 82 9.82 -5.97 1.86
N GLN A 83 9.82 -4.84 1.16
CA GLN A 83 9.84 -3.54 1.79
C GLN A 83 8.56 -3.30 2.59
N LEU A 84 7.41 -3.62 1.99
CA LEU A 84 6.11 -3.53 2.65
C LEU A 84 6.07 -4.35 3.94
N ASN A 85 6.52 -5.60 3.87
CA ASN A 85 6.53 -6.49 5.03
C ASN A 85 7.41 -5.93 6.16
N ALA A 86 8.57 -5.39 5.81
CA ALA A 86 9.46 -4.79 6.80
C ALA A 86 8.80 -3.59 7.48
N PHE A 87 8.11 -2.74 6.70
CA PHE A 87 7.43 -1.58 7.25
C PHE A 87 6.23 -1.97 8.11
N ILE A 88 5.49 -3.02 7.72
CA ILE A 88 4.36 -3.51 8.52
C ILE A 88 4.84 -4.02 9.87
N ILE A 89 5.91 -4.83 9.86
CA ILE A 89 6.47 -5.37 11.09
C ILE A 89 6.89 -4.24 12.03
N GLU A 90 7.58 -3.24 11.50
CA GLU A 90 8.05 -2.11 12.29
C GLU A 90 6.89 -1.27 12.83
N ALA A 91 5.88 -1.00 11.99
CA ALA A 91 4.78 -0.12 12.34
C ALA A 91 3.82 -0.74 13.35
N PHE A 92 3.63 -2.05 13.29
CA PHE A 92 2.64 -2.77 14.10
C PHE A 92 3.27 -3.68 15.14
N GLN A 93 4.52 -3.45 15.49
CA GLN A 93 5.21 -4.26 16.50
C GLN A 93 4.55 -4.10 17.86
N ILE A 94 4.21 -5.22 18.46
CA ILE A 94 3.58 -5.25 19.78
C ILE A 94 4.63 -5.63 20.81
N GLU A 95 4.80 -4.80 21.84
CA GLU A 95 5.72 -5.09 22.91
C GLU A 95 5.04 -5.90 24.01
N ARG A 96 5.73 -6.97 24.42
CA ARG A 96 5.20 -7.86 25.45
C ARG A 96 5.32 -7.34 26.86
N SER A 97 6.26 -6.44 27.08
CA SER A 97 6.61 -5.97 28.42
C SER A 97 5.79 -4.80 28.90
N ARG A 98 4.69 -4.56 28.29
CA ARG A 98 3.82 -3.45 28.67
C ARG A 98 2.79 -3.80 29.69
#